data_bcfefc380cb59de20ba5728fff52b2fe
#
_entry.id   bcfefc380cb59de20ba5728fff52b2fe
#
_cell.length_a   1.000
_cell.length_b   1.000
_cell.length_c   1.000
_cell.angle_alpha   90.00
_cell.angle_beta   90.00
_cell.angle_gamma   90.00
#
_symmetry.space_group_name_H-M   'P 1'
#
loop_
_entity.id
_entity.type
_entity.pdbx_description
1 polymer ?
#
loop_
_entity_poly.entity_id
_entity_poly.type
_entity_poly.pdbx_seq_one_letter_code
_entity_poly.pdbx_strand_id
1 'polypeptide(L)'
;MANTNSVIAPSACELAAPLLDAVEEMADELVRRILSAEHAYAESTLLSTDQLRGACLANITEMIGDLAGERPVDLDAARAAGRLKAEQGVPLAALLHAFRLGGRLIWEERMTRSDGDASRTLLGMAAQVWALVDVCSDAAAEAYRISVDTRAEQDADSRRRLVRALFAEGANSASVADALRTFRIPERGSFVVVFADARCARSRCAEISAPGVETVWDTAVDGVVGLFFAQTDAALDAVIDGIADGTGNIGISAVFGSSSAIPRAVEQARLARACAVV
;
A
#
# COMPACT_ATOMS: atom_id res chain seq x y z
N MET A 1 10.59 31.61 64.07
CA MET A 1 10.92 30.32 63.44
C MET A 1 9.86 30.08 62.41
N ALA A 2 10.14 30.42 61.12
CA ALA A 2 9.24 30.19 60.02
C ALA A 2 9.51 28.78 59.51
N ASN A 3 8.50 27.95 59.61
CA ASN A 3 8.52 26.58 59.07
C ASN A 3 8.29 26.67 57.56
N THR A 4 9.38 26.71 56.80
CA THR A 4 9.32 26.66 55.34
C THR A 4 9.03 25.20 54.95
N ASN A 5 7.75 24.88 54.85
CA ASN A 5 7.31 23.64 54.26
C ASN A 5 7.67 23.71 52.77
N SER A 6 8.83 23.18 52.41
CA SER A 6 9.26 23.01 51.03
C SER A 6 8.33 21.95 50.41
N VAL A 7 7.26 22.37 49.76
CA VAL A 7 6.44 21.50 48.93
C VAL A 7 7.34 21.03 47.79
N ILE A 8 7.80 19.78 47.88
CA ILE A 8 8.55 19.14 46.80
C ILE A 8 7.60 19.09 45.60
N ALA A 9 7.97 19.73 44.48
CA ALA A 9 7.16 19.68 43.26
C ALA A 9 7.02 18.21 42.80
N PRO A 10 5.81 17.76 42.45
CA PRO A 10 5.58 16.39 42.05
C PRO A 10 6.44 16.05 40.81
N SER A 11 6.91 14.81 40.73
CA SER A 11 7.64 14.32 39.56
C SER A 11 6.70 14.21 38.32
N ALA A 12 7.26 14.15 37.11
CA ALA A 12 6.47 13.92 35.90
C ALA A 12 5.66 12.61 35.98
N CYS A 13 6.23 11.56 36.59
CA CYS A 13 5.57 10.27 36.79
C CYS A 13 4.34 10.41 37.75
N GLU A 14 4.47 11.11 38.85
CA GLU A 14 3.35 11.36 39.75
C GLU A 14 2.24 12.20 39.11
N LEU A 15 2.60 13.03 38.14
CA LEU A 15 1.66 13.80 37.35
C LEU A 15 0.90 12.96 36.32
N ALA A 16 1.51 11.92 35.74
CA ALA A 16 0.94 11.07 34.72
C ALA A 16 0.09 9.90 35.29
N ALA A 17 0.45 9.39 36.50
CA ALA A 17 -0.23 8.23 37.10
C ALA A 17 -1.78 8.34 37.16
N PRO A 18 -2.38 9.49 37.51
CA PRO A 18 -3.84 9.62 37.51
C PRO A 18 -4.51 9.54 36.16
N LEU A 19 -3.75 9.61 35.05
CA LEU A 19 -4.30 9.47 33.71
C LEU A 19 -4.52 7.98 33.33
N LEU A 20 -3.87 7.04 34.03
CA LEU A 20 -4.05 5.59 33.79
C LEU A 20 -5.50 5.17 34.09
N ASP A 21 -6.16 5.77 35.04
CA ASP A 21 -7.57 5.46 35.34
C ASP A 21 -8.55 6.02 34.30
N ALA A 22 -8.10 6.93 33.43
CA ALA A 22 -8.93 7.63 32.45
C ALA A 22 -8.68 7.18 31.01
N VAL A 23 -7.83 6.18 30.77
CA VAL A 23 -7.42 5.77 29.43
C VAL A 23 -8.59 5.37 28.51
N GLU A 24 -9.61 4.72 29.06
CA GLU A 24 -10.83 4.32 28.34
C GLU A 24 -11.61 5.54 27.84
N GLU A 25 -11.87 6.50 28.73
CA GLU A 25 -12.57 7.74 28.40
C GLU A 25 -11.77 8.60 27.42
N MET A 26 -10.46 8.63 27.59
CA MET A 26 -9.56 9.33 26.66
C MET A 26 -9.54 8.67 25.29
N ALA A 27 -9.61 7.34 25.21
CA ALA A 27 -9.70 6.64 23.92
C ALA A 27 -11.00 6.99 23.19
N ASP A 28 -12.14 7.04 23.89
CA ASP A 28 -13.44 7.43 23.32
C ASP A 28 -13.42 8.89 22.83
N GLU A 29 -12.85 9.79 23.60
CA GLU A 29 -12.67 11.19 23.22
C GLU A 29 -11.75 11.35 22.03
N LEU A 30 -10.64 10.60 21.97
CA LEU A 30 -9.72 10.63 20.84
C LEU A 30 -10.41 10.14 19.56
N VAL A 31 -11.16 9.05 19.61
CA VAL A 31 -11.97 8.57 18.47
C VAL A 31 -12.89 9.66 17.94
N ARG A 32 -13.60 10.32 18.84
CA ARG A 32 -14.52 11.42 18.48
C ARG A 32 -13.79 12.57 17.79
N ARG A 33 -12.61 12.97 18.31
CA ARG A 33 -11.77 14.03 17.72
C ARG A 33 -11.25 13.63 16.33
N ILE A 34 -10.77 12.39 16.18
CA ILE A 34 -10.26 11.88 14.91
C ILE A 34 -11.38 11.91 13.86
N LEU A 35 -12.54 11.34 14.16
CA LEU A 35 -13.67 11.29 13.22
C LEU A 35 -14.20 12.68 12.85
N SER A 36 -14.09 13.65 13.78
CA SER A 36 -14.48 15.04 13.52
C SER A 36 -13.45 15.81 12.68
N ALA A 37 -12.15 15.54 12.86
CA ALA A 37 -11.08 16.30 12.22
C ALA A 37 -10.64 15.73 10.88
N GLU A 38 -10.81 14.41 10.67
CA GLU A 38 -10.25 13.69 9.53
C GLU A 38 -11.33 12.94 8.73
N HIS A 39 -11.75 13.53 7.63
CA HIS A 39 -12.76 12.93 6.73
C HIS A 39 -12.34 11.55 6.22
N ALA A 40 -11.04 11.31 6.00
CA ALA A 40 -10.53 10.02 5.55
C ALA A 40 -10.85 8.87 6.52
N TYR A 41 -11.01 9.14 7.81
CA TYR A 41 -11.48 8.15 8.79
C TYR A 41 -12.99 7.97 8.75
N ALA A 42 -13.74 9.05 8.54
CA ALA A 42 -15.20 9.00 8.50
C ALA A 42 -15.74 8.36 7.22
N GLU A 43 -15.05 8.53 6.09
CA GLU A 43 -15.45 8.00 4.77
C GLU A 43 -14.94 6.59 4.50
N SER A 44 -14.02 6.07 5.31
CA SER A 44 -13.46 4.72 5.10
C SER A 44 -14.51 3.64 5.40
N THR A 45 -14.93 2.93 4.38
CA THR A 45 -15.85 1.79 4.50
C THR A 45 -15.19 0.55 5.13
N LEU A 46 -13.85 0.54 5.23
CA LEU A 46 -13.06 -0.56 5.79
C LEU A 46 -12.71 -0.34 7.26
N LEU A 47 -13.04 0.82 7.82
CA LEU A 47 -12.73 1.17 9.19
C LEU A 47 -13.93 0.90 10.12
N SER A 48 -13.78 -0.06 11.03
CA SER A 48 -14.70 -0.21 12.16
C SER A 48 -14.35 0.78 13.27
N THR A 49 -15.37 1.42 13.86
CA THR A 49 -15.19 2.31 15.03
C THR A 49 -14.54 1.56 16.19
N ASP A 50 -14.87 0.28 16.39
CA ASP A 50 -14.26 -0.56 17.43
C ASP A 50 -12.77 -0.80 17.20
N GLN A 51 -12.37 -1.01 15.94
CA GLN A 51 -10.95 -1.14 15.59
C GLN A 51 -10.19 0.18 15.81
N LEU A 52 -10.80 1.32 15.47
CA LEU A 52 -10.21 2.62 15.74
C LEU A 52 -10.07 2.85 17.24
N ARG A 53 -11.12 2.55 18.02
CA ARG A 53 -11.11 2.65 19.48
C ARG A 53 -10.03 1.78 20.10
N GLY A 54 -9.94 0.50 19.68
CA GLY A 54 -8.91 -0.41 20.18
C GLY A 54 -7.50 0.09 19.90
N ALA A 55 -7.24 0.62 18.69
CA ALA A 55 -5.95 1.21 18.35
C ALA A 55 -5.64 2.48 19.18
N CYS A 56 -6.63 3.36 19.40
CA CYS A 56 -6.48 4.55 20.24
C CYS A 56 -6.18 4.15 21.69
N LEU A 57 -6.95 3.22 22.25
CA LEU A 57 -6.77 2.73 23.63
C LEU A 57 -5.37 2.16 23.83
N ALA A 58 -4.93 1.26 22.92
CA ALA A 58 -3.61 0.64 23.04
C ALA A 58 -2.49 1.69 23.02
N ASN A 59 -2.53 2.64 22.07
CA ASN A 59 -1.48 3.66 21.96
C ASN A 59 -1.49 4.65 23.14
N ILE A 60 -2.67 5.09 23.60
CA ILE A 60 -2.77 5.97 24.78
C ILE A 60 -2.25 5.26 26.03
N THR A 61 -2.60 3.99 26.24
CA THR A 61 -2.13 3.20 27.39
C THR A 61 -0.60 3.10 27.41
N GLU A 62 0.03 2.81 26.25
CA GLU A 62 1.49 2.73 26.17
C GLU A 62 2.16 4.09 26.45
N MET A 63 1.63 5.18 25.88
CA MET A 63 2.19 6.52 26.09
C MET A 63 2.05 6.99 27.54
N ILE A 64 0.89 6.76 28.18
CA ILE A 64 0.66 7.14 29.58
C ILE A 64 1.48 6.25 30.51
N GLY A 65 1.62 4.96 30.24
CA GLY A 65 2.45 4.03 31.03
C GLY A 65 3.92 4.45 31.05
N ASP A 66 4.47 4.90 29.92
CA ASP A 66 5.84 5.45 29.86
C ASP A 66 5.95 6.78 30.65
N LEU A 67 4.99 7.68 30.45
CA LEU A 67 4.95 8.95 31.19
C LEU A 67 4.82 8.76 32.71
N ALA A 68 4.09 7.75 33.15
CA ALA A 68 3.94 7.36 34.55
C ALA A 68 5.18 6.63 35.09
N GLY A 69 6.15 6.29 34.24
CA GLY A 69 7.36 5.58 34.64
C GLY A 69 7.14 4.11 34.96
N GLU A 70 6.01 3.51 34.57
CA GLU A 70 5.71 2.09 34.80
C GLU A 70 6.62 1.19 33.92
N ARG A 71 6.75 1.53 32.65
CA ARG A 71 7.58 0.82 31.69
C ARG A 71 7.92 1.72 30.49
N PRO A 72 9.02 1.45 29.76
CA PRO A 72 9.28 2.11 28.49
C PRO A 72 8.15 1.84 27.49
N VAL A 73 7.84 2.82 26.62
CA VAL A 73 6.80 2.69 25.60
C VAL A 73 7.05 1.48 24.69
N ASP A 74 6.05 0.62 24.55
CA ASP A 74 6.06 -0.42 23.52
C ASP A 74 5.50 0.14 22.21
N LEU A 75 6.33 0.13 21.18
CA LEU A 75 6.00 0.66 19.87
C LEU A 75 5.17 -0.32 19.00
N ASP A 76 4.88 -1.52 19.49
CA ASP A 76 4.09 -2.50 18.72
C ASP A 76 2.65 -2.05 18.50
N ALA A 77 2.06 -1.32 19.45
CA ALA A 77 0.76 -0.70 19.27
C ALA A 77 0.77 0.35 18.15
N ALA A 78 1.82 1.19 18.07
CA ALA A 78 1.97 2.19 17.04
C ALA A 78 2.24 1.54 15.65
N ARG A 79 3.10 0.53 15.59
CA ARG A 79 3.34 -0.25 14.37
C ARG A 79 2.07 -0.97 13.89
N ALA A 80 1.29 -1.54 14.80
CA ALA A 80 0.01 -2.18 14.47
C ALA A 80 -0.99 -1.17 13.89
N ALA A 81 -1.08 0.03 14.46
CA ALA A 81 -1.89 1.11 13.91
C ALA A 81 -1.42 1.49 12.50
N GLY A 82 -0.11 1.60 12.27
CA GLY A 82 0.46 1.88 10.95
C GLY A 82 0.05 0.85 9.90
N ARG A 83 0.26 -0.44 10.18
CA ARG A 83 -0.15 -1.54 9.30
C ARG A 83 -1.64 -1.52 9.00
N LEU A 84 -2.46 -1.44 10.04
CA LEU A 84 -3.92 -1.43 9.91
C LEU A 84 -4.41 -0.28 9.03
N LYS A 85 -3.84 0.93 9.19
CA LYS A 85 -4.26 2.10 8.38
C LYS A 85 -3.80 2.00 6.94
N ALA A 86 -2.65 1.41 6.64
CA ALA A 86 -2.23 1.09 5.29
C ALA A 86 -3.21 0.11 4.61
N GLU A 87 -3.62 -0.94 5.31
CA GLU A 87 -4.60 -1.93 4.82
C GLU A 87 -5.97 -1.32 4.55
N GLN A 88 -6.38 -0.38 5.39
CA GLN A 88 -7.67 0.33 5.28
C GLN A 88 -7.65 1.48 4.27
N GLY A 89 -6.50 1.79 3.64
CA GLY A 89 -6.37 2.89 2.69
C GLY A 89 -6.48 4.29 3.32
N VAL A 90 -6.34 4.40 4.64
CA VAL A 90 -6.31 5.69 5.34
C VAL A 90 -4.98 6.39 5.02
N PRO A 91 -4.97 7.66 4.56
CA PRO A 91 -3.74 8.36 4.23
C PRO A 91 -2.78 8.48 5.41
N LEU A 92 -1.47 8.34 5.17
CA LEU A 92 -0.43 8.47 6.20
C LEU A 92 -0.53 9.80 6.96
N ALA A 93 -0.85 10.90 6.27
CA ALA A 93 -1.01 12.21 6.89
C ALA A 93 -2.12 12.24 7.96
N ALA A 94 -3.24 11.55 7.71
CA ALA A 94 -4.34 11.43 8.66
C ALA A 94 -3.95 10.56 9.87
N LEU A 95 -3.19 9.48 9.67
CA LEU A 95 -2.62 8.69 10.75
C LEU A 95 -1.71 9.52 11.66
N LEU A 96 -0.78 10.29 11.07
CA LEU A 96 0.13 11.15 11.83
C LEU A 96 -0.62 12.28 12.57
N HIS A 97 -1.70 12.79 11.99
CA HIS A 97 -2.55 13.76 12.68
C HIS A 97 -3.27 13.13 13.87
N ALA A 98 -3.71 11.87 13.76
CA ALA A 98 -4.31 11.16 14.90
C ALA A 98 -3.34 11.03 16.09
N PHE A 99 -2.06 10.75 15.86
CA PHE A 99 -1.05 10.74 16.93
C PHE A 99 -0.88 12.12 17.59
N ARG A 100 -0.87 13.19 16.80
CA ARG A 100 -0.83 14.57 17.34
C ARG A 100 -2.06 14.92 18.16
N LEU A 101 -3.25 14.47 17.72
CA LEU A 101 -4.48 14.64 18.50
C LEU A 101 -4.42 13.88 19.83
N GLY A 102 -3.84 12.66 19.83
CA GLY A 102 -3.62 11.86 21.04
C GLY A 102 -2.69 12.55 22.03
N GLY A 103 -1.53 13.03 21.56
CA GLY A 103 -0.58 13.77 22.42
C GLY A 103 -1.19 15.06 22.99
N ARG A 104 -1.96 15.78 22.16
CA ARG A 104 -2.69 16.97 22.61
C ARG A 104 -3.73 16.64 23.67
N LEU A 105 -4.48 15.55 23.48
CA LEU A 105 -5.47 15.09 24.46
C LEU A 105 -4.80 14.73 25.81
N ILE A 106 -3.70 13.96 25.78
CA ILE A 106 -2.93 13.62 27.01
C ILE A 106 -2.50 14.89 27.73
N TRP A 107 -2.01 15.88 27.00
CA TRP A 107 -1.61 17.16 27.59
C TRP A 107 -2.78 17.95 28.18
N GLU A 108 -3.90 18.05 27.47
CA GLU A 108 -5.11 18.76 27.93
C GLU A 108 -5.70 18.11 29.17
N GLU A 109 -5.81 16.77 29.22
CA GLU A 109 -6.30 16.03 30.37
C GLU A 109 -5.41 16.24 31.61
N ARG A 110 -4.10 16.32 31.38
CA ARG A 110 -3.18 16.64 32.49
C ARG A 110 -3.37 18.05 32.98
N MET A 111 -3.55 19.02 32.11
CA MET A 111 -3.75 20.43 32.48
C MET A 111 -5.02 20.65 33.30
N THR A 112 -6.11 19.96 32.95
CA THR A 112 -7.40 20.07 33.70
C THR A 112 -7.32 19.52 35.09
N ARG A 113 -6.38 18.59 35.35
CA ARG A 113 -6.19 17.94 36.67
C ARG A 113 -5.07 18.56 37.50
N SER A 114 -4.46 19.66 37.04
CA SER A 114 -3.37 20.31 37.80
C SER A 114 -3.89 21.46 38.67
N ASP A 115 -3.60 21.39 39.97
CA ASP A 115 -3.71 22.51 40.87
C ASP A 115 -2.47 23.42 40.72
N GLY A 116 -2.55 24.44 39.94
CA GLY A 116 -1.85 25.74 39.89
C GLY A 116 -0.32 25.90 40.06
N ASP A 117 0.46 24.98 40.61
CA ASP A 117 1.81 25.31 41.12
C ASP A 117 2.97 24.46 40.55
N ALA A 118 2.80 23.79 39.40
CA ALA A 118 3.78 22.86 38.85
C ALA A 118 4.42 23.31 37.51
N SER A 119 4.56 24.61 37.26
CA SER A 119 4.96 25.14 35.91
C SER A 119 6.22 24.51 35.30
N ARG A 120 7.27 24.24 36.10
CA ARG A 120 8.52 23.67 35.57
C ARG A 120 8.41 22.17 35.26
N THR A 121 7.70 21.43 36.10
CA THR A 121 7.43 19.99 35.90
C THR A 121 6.48 19.76 34.74
N LEU A 122 5.45 20.62 34.60
CA LEU A 122 4.54 20.60 33.44
C LEU A 122 5.27 20.84 32.12
N LEU A 123 6.22 21.79 32.07
CA LEU A 123 7.04 22.00 30.87
C LEU A 123 7.89 20.75 30.49
N GLY A 124 8.46 20.10 31.53
CA GLY A 124 9.20 18.83 31.31
C GLY A 124 8.30 17.73 30.79
N MET A 125 7.10 17.59 31.33
CA MET A 125 6.11 16.61 30.87
C MET A 125 5.63 16.91 29.43
N ALA A 126 5.42 18.17 29.06
CA ALA A 126 5.09 18.54 27.70
C ALA A 126 6.15 18.05 26.72
N ALA A 127 7.43 18.26 27.04
CA ALA A 127 8.54 17.78 26.21
C ALA A 127 8.55 16.25 26.06
N GLN A 128 8.24 15.51 27.12
CA GLN A 128 8.13 14.05 27.08
C GLN A 128 6.94 13.58 26.26
N VAL A 129 5.77 14.20 26.39
CA VAL A 129 4.58 13.88 25.55
C VAL A 129 4.90 14.04 24.07
N TRP A 130 5.54 15.16 23.69
CA TRP A 130 5.89 15.37 22.28
C TRP A 130 6.98 14.42 21.80
N ALA A 131 7.96 14.07 22.62
CA ALA A 131 8.95 13.05 22.28
C ALA A 131 8.31 11.68 22.05
N LEU A 132 7.33 11.29 22.85
CA LEU A 132 6.57 10.06 22.65
C LEU A 132 5.70 10.11 21.38
N VAL A 133 5.04 11.23 21.11
CA VAL A 133 4.29 11.43 19.85
C VAL A 133 5.21 11.23 18.65
N ASP A 134 6.40 11.80 18.67
CA ASP A 134 7.37 11.67 17.57
C ASP A 134 7.80 10.21 17.40
N VAL A 135 8.22 9.54 18.47
CA VAL A 135 8.69 8.14 18.42
C VAL A 135 7.56 7.19 17.96
N CYS A 136 6.35 7.33 18.50
CA CYS A 136 5.21 6.52 18.09
C CYS A 136 4.79 6.81 16.63
N SER A 137 4.78 8.08 16.24
CA SER A 137 4.45 8.49 14.88
C SER A 137 5.44 7.94 13.86
N ASP A 138 6.72 7.97 14.17
CA ASP A 138 7.78 7.44 13.29
C ASP A 138 7.65 5.91 13.15
N ALA A 139 7.44 5.19 14.25
CA ALA A 139 7.23 3.74 14.22
C ALA A 139 5.96 3.36 13.42
N ALA A 140 4.88 4.11 13.57
CA ALA A 140 3.66 3.91 12.82
C ALA A 140 3.85 4.22 11.32
N ALA A 141 4.57 5.31 10.99
CA ALA A 141 4.83 5.72 9.62
C ALA A 141 5.72 4.70 8.89
N GLU A 142 6.72 4.15 9.55
CA GLU A 142 7.58 3.12 8.97
C GLU A 142 6.80 1.84 8.71
N ALA A 143 6.03 1.35 9.67
CA ALA A 143 5.17 0.17 9.50
C ALA A 143 4.13 0.36 8.40
N TYR A 144 3.57 1.57 8.26
CA TYR A 144 2.66 1.95 7.18
C TYR A 144 3.34 1.81 5.80
N ARG A 145 4.54 2.41 5.64
CA ARG A 145 5.28 2.35 4.36
C ARG A 145 5.63 0.92 3.98
N ILE A 146 6.16 0.13 4.94
CA ILE A 146 6.47 -1.29 4.71
C ILE A 146 5.22 -2.06 4.24
N SER A 147 4.05 -1.81 4.83
CA SER A 147 2.81 -2.48 4.43
C SER A 147 2.38 -2.09 3.02
N VAL A 148 2.49 -0.82 2.64
CA VAL A 148 2.17 -0.34 1.29
C VAL A 148 3.13 -0.96 0.26
N ASP A 149 4.43 -0.95 0.54
CA ASP A 149 5.46 -1.49 -0.36
C ASP A 149 5.30 -3.00 -0.54
N THR A 150 5.09 -3.75 0.56
CA THR A 150 4.86 -5.20 0.51
C THR A 150 3.61 -5.54 -0.32
N ARG A 151 2.54 -4.77 -0.18
CA ARG A 151 1.32 -4.96 -0.96
C ARG A 151 1.54 -4.68 -2.45
N ALA A 152 2.25 -3.60 -2.77
CA ALA A 152 2.60 -3.27 -4.15
C ALA A 152 3.48 -4.36 -4.80
N GLU A 153 4.43 -4.94 -4.05
CA GLU A 153 5.25 -6.05 -4.51
C GLU A 153 4.41 -7.32 -4.73
N GLN A 154 3.52 -7.65 -3.80
CA GLN A 154 2.62 -8.82 -3.92
C GLN A 154 1.68 -8.68 -5.13
N ASP A 155 1.14 -7.49 -5.38
CA ASP A 155 0.29 -7.20 -6.52
C ASP A 155 1.10 -7.32 -7.84
N ALA A 156 2.33 -6.80 -7.87
CA ALA A 156 3.24 -6.93 -9.01
C ALA A 156 3.63 -8.40 -9.27
N ASP A 157 3.91 -9.18 -8.22
CA ASP A 157 4.20 -10.61 -8.34
C ASP A 157 3.00 -11.42 -8.81
N SER A 158 1.83 -11.11 -8.31
CA SER A 158 0.57 -11.72 -8.73
C SER A 158 0.30 -11.44 -10.22
N ARG A 159 0.49 -10.18 -10.63
CA ARG A 159 0.39 -9.78 -12.03
C ARG A 159 1.42 -10.51 -12.91
N ARG A 160 2.69 -10.60 -12.47
CA ARG A 160 3.73 -11.36 -13.20
C ARG A 160 3.38 -12.85 -13.36
N ARG A 161 2.82 -13.48 -12.29
CA ARG A 161 2.38 -14.89 -12.36
C ARG A 161 1.26 -15.08 -13.37
N LEU A 162 0.28 -14.19 -13.42
CA LEU A 162 -0.81 -14.24 -14.38
C LEU A 162 -0.33 -14.04 -15.82
N VAL A 163 0.60 -13.10 -16.05
CA VAL A 163 1.22 -12.91 -17.37
C VAL A 163 1.97 -14.18 -17.82
N ARG A 164 2.78 -14.78 -16.95
CA ARG A 164 3.48 -16.04 -17.25
C ARG A 164 2.51 -17.19 -17.53
N ALA A 165 1.41 -17.29 -16.78
CA ALA A 165 0.40 -18.31 -17.00
C ALA A 165 -0.30 -18.16 -18.36
N LEU A 166 -0.43 -16.94 -18.87
CA LEU A 166 -1.01 -16.65 -20.17
C LEU A 166 -0.16 -17.23 -21.32
N PHE A 167 1.16 -17.16 -21.19
CA PHE A 167 2.12 -17.58 -22.22
C PHE A 167 2.79 -18.95 -21.94
N ALA A 168 2.37 -19.65 -20.89
CA ALA A 168 2.94 -20.95 -20.53
C ALA A 168 2.61 -22.02 -21.58
N GLU A 169 3.57 -22.91 -21.83
CA GLU A 169 3.34 -24.12 -22.66
C GLU A 169 2.29 -24.99 -21.99
N GLY A 170 1.25 -25.35 -22.74
CA GLY A 170 0.14 -26.15 -22.20
C GLY A 170 -0.80 -25.40 -21.26
N ALA A 171 -0.80 -24.06 -21.28
CA ALA A 171 -1.75 -23.27 -20.49
C ALA A 171 -3.19 -23.73 -20.74
N ASN A 172 -3.92 -24.01 -19.66
CA ASN A 172 -5.32 -24.40 -19.77
C ASN A 172 -6.24 -23.18 -19.95
N SER A 173 -7.39 -23.42 -20.56
CA SER A 173 -8.36 -22.35 -20.86
C SER A 173 -8.81 -21.55 -19.63
N ALA A 174 -8.88 -22.18 -18.46
CA ALA A 174 -9.28 -21.51 -17.23
C ALA A 174 -8.23 -20.51 -16.76
N SER A 175 -6.94 -20.88 -16.78
CA SER A 175 -5.83 -19.99 -16.40
C SER A 175 -5.71 -18.81 -17.35
N VAL A 176 -5.91 -19.05 -18.66
CA VAL A 176 -5.91 -18.00 -19.68
C VAL A 176 -7.07 -17.02 -19.46
N ALA A 177 -8.29 -17.55 -19.24
CA ALA A 177 -9.46 -16.72 -18.98
C ALA A 177 -9.33 -15.87 -17.70
N ASP A 178 -8.73 -16.41 -16.65
CA ASP A 178 -8.49 -15.69 -15.39
C ASP A 178 -7.47 -14.54 -15.57
N ALA A 179 -6.39 -14.81 -16.28
CA ALA A 179 -5.40 -13.80 -16.65
C ALA A 179 -6.04 -12.68 -17.49
N LEU A 180 -6.79 -13.01 -18.53
CA LEU A 180 -7.44 -12.02 -19.40
C LEU A 180 -8.45 -11.15 -18.64
N ARG A 181 -9.24 -11.74 -17.74
CA ARG A 181 -10.18 -10.98 -16.87
C ARG A 181 -9.43 -9.96 -16.01
N THR A 182 -8.30 -10.34 -15.43
CA THR A 182 -7.48 -9.43 -14.61
C THR A 182 -6.94 -8.26 -15.45
N PHE A 183 -6.59 -8.51 -16.70
CA PHE A 183 -6.14 -7.48 -17.65
C PHE A 183 -7.29 -6.74 -18.36
N ARG A 184 -8.56 -7.08 -18.04
CA ARG A 184 -9.76 -6.52 -18.67
C ARG A 184 -9.84 -6.76 -20.18
N ILE A 185 -9.19 -7.82 -20.66
CA ILE A 185 -9.22 -8.22 -22.06
C ILE A 185 -10.35 -9.25 -22.24
N PRO A 186 -11.28 -9.03 -23.18
CA PRO A 186 -12.34 -9.99 -23.50
C PRO A 186 -11.76 -11.33 -24.01
N GLU A 187 -12.51 -12.42 -23.79
CA GLU A 187 -12.10 -13.75 -24.28
C GLU A 187 -12.31 -13.92 -25.81
N ARG A 188 -13.05 -13.02 -26.43
CA ARG A 188 -13.34 -12.99 -27.88
C ARG A 188 -13.05 -11.62 -28.46
N GLY A 189 -12.49 -11.61 -29.66
CA GLY A 189 -12.08 -10.42 -30.39
C GLY A 189 -10.90 -10.77 -31.26
N SER A 190 -10.18 -9.80 -31.77
CA SER A 190 -9.02 -10.01 -32.63
C SER A 190 -7.75 -10.02 -31.78
N PHE A 191 -7.01 -11.10 -31.85
CA PHE A 191 -5.76 -11.31 -31.11
C PHE A 191 -4.60 -11.59 -32.06
N VAL A 192 -3.41 -11.16 -31.68
CA VAL A 192 -2.14 -11.58 -32.28
C VAL A 192 -1.07 -11.74 -31.21
N VAL A 193 -0.21 -12.73 -31.35
CA VAL A 193 0.96 -12.94 -30.51
C VAL A 193 2.21 -12.56 -31.28
N VAL A 194 3.07 -11.81 -30.61
CA VAL A 194 4.38 -11.39 -31.14
C VAL A 194 5.48 -11.96 -30.26
N PHE A 195 6.51 -12.52 -30.86
CA PHE A 195 7.71 -12.98 -30.17
C PHE A 195 8.94 -12.29 -30.76
N ALA A 196 9.71 -11.60 -29.90
CA ALA A 196 10.86 -10.80 -30.34
C ALA A 196 12.10 -11.05 -29.47
N ASP A 197 13.28 -10.79 -30.01
CA ASP A 197 14.52 -10.81 -29.23
C ASP A 197 14.50 -9.74 -28.11
N ALA A 198 15.06 -10.08 -26.95
CA ALA A 198 15.08 -9.20 -25.78
C ALA A 198 15.73 -7.82 -26.03
N ARG A 199 16.63 -7.75 -27.03
CA ARG A 199 17.28 -6.50 -27.43
C ARG A 199 16.37 -5.59 -28.26
N CYS A 200 15.51 -6.18 -29.09
CA CYS A 200 14.56 -5.46 -29.95
C CYS A 200 13.31 -5.01 -29.18
N ALA A 201 12.85 -5.85 -28.25
CA ALA A 201 11.58 -5.69 -27.59
C ALA A 201 11.52 -4.51 -26.61
N ARG A 202 12.60 -4.21 -25.89
CA ARG A 202 12.58 -3.17 -24.85
C ARG A 202 12.40 -1.75 -25.37
N SER A 203 12.85 -1.46 -26.58
CA SER A 203 12.79 -0.11 -27.15
C SER A 203 11.60 0.13 -28.05
N ARG A 204 11.05 -0.91 -28.70
CA ARG A 204 10.03 -0.74 -29.74
C ARG A 204 8.67 -1.31 -29.41
N CYS A 205 8.61 -2.50 -28.81
CA CYS A 205 7.31 -3.13 -28.54
C CYS A 205 6.52 -2.42 -27.42
N ALA A 206 7.21 -1.77 -26.46
CA ALA A 206 6.58 -0.93 -25.47
C ALA A 206 6.08 0.42 -26.02
N GLU A 207 6.64 0.88 -27.16
CA GLU A 207 6.25 2.11 -27.83
C GLU A 207 5.12 1.89 -28.86
N ILE A 208 4.84 0.64 -29.24
CA ILE A 208 3.73 0.31 -30.16
C ILE A 208 2.43 0.32 -29.34
N SER A 209 1.90 1.52 -29.16
CA SER A 209 0.58 1.75 -28.62
C SER A 209 -0.29 2.32 -29.71
N ALA A 210 -1.33 1.61 -30.08
CA ALA A 210 -2.34 2.12 -31.02
C ALA A 210 -3.66 2.33 -30.26
N PRO A 211 -4.45 3.36 -30.59
CA PRO A 211 -5.75 3.57 -29.99
C PRO A 211 -6.65 2.33 -30.16
N GLY A 212 -7.20 1.82 -29.07
CA GLY A 212 -8.09 0.66 -29.10
C GLY A 212 -7.37 -0.70 -29.15
N VAL A 213 -6.04 -0.74 -28.96
CA VAL A 213 -5.27 -1.98 -28.82
C VAL A 213 -4.74 -2.12 -27.40
N GLU A 214 -5.13 -3.21 -26.74
CA GLU A 214 -4.62 -3.60 -25.44
C GLU A 214 -3.43 -4.54 -25.59
N THR A 215 -2.42 -4.42 -24.73
CA THR A 215 -1.21 -5.23 -24.82
C THR A 215 -0.80 -5.81 -23.47
N VAL A 216 -0.32 -7.07 -23.50
CA VAL A 216 0.27 -7.76 -22.34
C VAL A 216 1.60 -8.37 -22.75
N TRP A 217 2.65 -8.13 -21.98
CA TRP A 217 4.02 -8.55 -22.28
C TRP A 217 4.62 -9.40 -21.17
N ASP A 218 5.40 -10.42 -21.57
CA ASP A 218 6.25 -11.19 -20.65
C ASP A 218 7.67 -11.35 -21.23
N THR A 219 8.62 -11.51 -20.30
CA THR A 219 10.01 -11.82 -20.67
C THR A 219 10.22 -13.33 -20.56
N ALA A 220 10.41 -13.97 -21.70
CA ALA A 220 10.78 -15.38 -21.80
C ALA A 220 12.32 -15.54 -21.74
N VAL A 221 12.79 -16.78 -21.56
CA VAL A 221 14.24 -17.09 -21.50
C VAL A 221 14.95 -16.68 -22.79
N ASP A 222 14.29 -16.84 -23.92
CA ASP A 222 14.83 -16.66 -25.28
C ASP A 222 14.31 -15.37 -25.97
N GLY A 223 13.61 -14.48 -25.26
CA GLY A 223 13.10 -13.24 -25.83
C GLY A 223 11.99 -12.60 -25.02
N VAL A 224 11.14 -11.88 -25.71
CA VAL A 224 9.94 -11.24 -25.14
C VAL A 224 8.73 -11.67 -25.95
N VAL A 225 7.66 -12.06 -25.27
CA VAL A 225 6.39 -12.43 -25.88
C VAL A 225 5.33 -11.39 -25.54
N GLY A 226 4.55 -10.97 -26.53
CA GLY A 226 3.46 -10.01 -26.36
C GLY A 226 2.16 -10.53 -26.95
N LEU A 227 1.06 -10.32 -26.24
CA LEU A 227 -0.30 -10.48 -26.72
C LEU A 227 -0.86 -9.10 -27.03
N PHE A 228 -1.38 -8.92 -28.23
CA PHE A 228 -2.13 -7.76 -28.66
C PHE A 228 -3.59 -8.15 -28.84
N PHE A 229 -4.48 -7.31 -28.36
CA PHE A 229 -5.92 -7.47 -28.49
C PHE A 229 -6.55 -6.21 -29.06
N ALA A 230 -7.46 -6.37 -30.00
CA ALA A 230 -8.34 -5.31 -30.49
C ALA A 230 -9.75 -5.82 -30.73
N GLN A 231 -10.69 -4.90 -30.84
CA GLN A 231 -12.08 -5.21 -31.17
C GLN A 231 -12.25 -5.60 -32.65
N THR A 232 -11.34 -5.15 -33.51
CA THR A 232 -11.38 -5.36 -34.97
C THR A 232 -9.99 -5.74 -35.52
N ASP A 233 -9.97 -6.53 -36.59
CA ASP A 233 -8.73 -6.93 -37.27
C ASP A 233 -7.97 -5.72 -37.82
N ALA A 234 -8.66 -4.72 -38.36
CA ALA A 234 -8.04 -3.53 -38.94
C ALA A 234 -7.20 -2.72 -37.91
N ALA A 235 -7.54 -2.76 -36.62
CA ALA A 235 -6.74 -2.11 -35.59
C ALA A 235 -5.45 -2.89 -35.31
N LEU A 236 -5.47 -4.23 -35.46
CA LEU A 236 -4.27 -5.07 -35.34
C LEU A 236 -3.38 -4.98 -36.58
N ASP A 237 -3.94 -4.86 -37.80
CA ASP A 237 -3.17 -4.73 -39.02
C ASP A 237 -2.20 -3.56 -38.96
N ALA A 238 -2.65 -2.39 -38.46
CA ALA A 238 -1.80 -1.23 -38.29
C ALA A 238 -0.64 -1.46 -37.27
N VAL A 239 -0.87 -2.29 -36.27
CA VAL A 239 0.16 -2.68 -35.26
C VAL A 239 1.14 -3.67 -35.94
N ILE A 240 0.63 -4.67 -36.67
CA ILE A 240 1.43 -5.68 -37.34
C ILE A 240 2.35 -5.01 -38.38
N ASP A 241 1.83 -4.08 -39.19
CA ASP A 241 2.60 -3.31 -40.16
C ASP A 241 3.72 -2.50 -39.46
N GLY A 242 3.39 -1.81 -38.37
CA GLY A 242 4.37 -1.06 -37.59
C GLY A 242 5.46 -1.93 -36.95
N ILE A 243 5.14 -3.19 -36.61
CA ILE A 243 6.11 -4.17 -36.09
C ILE A 243 6.98 -4.71 -37.25
N ALA A 244 6.38 -5.03 -38.38
CA ALA A 244 7.05 -5.61 -39.57
C ALA A 244 8.07 -4.66 -40.20
N ASP A 245 7.82 -3.34 -40.18
CA ASP A 245 8.75 -2.31 -40.66
C ASP A 245 9.99 -2.15 -39.76
N GLY A 246 10.02 -2.82 -38.62
CA GLY A 246 11.12 -2.80 -37.68
C GLY A 246 12.28 -3.71 -38.06
N THR A 247 13.52 -3.25 -37.85
CA THR A 247 14.72 -4.11 -37.94
C THR A 247 14.83 -4.96 -36.69
N GLY A 248 14.66 -6.28 -36.80
CA GLY A 248 14.84 -7.22 -35.71
C GLY A 248 14.26 -8.59 -36.02
N ASN A 249 14.71 -9.59 -35.26
CA ASN A 249 14.22 -10.95 -35.38
C ASN A 249 12.89 -11.09 -34.61
N ILE A 250 11.78 -10.93 -35.31
CA ILE A 250 10.42 -10.92 -34.78
C ILE A 250 9.60 -12.00 -35.46
N GLY A 251 8.87 -12.79 -34.68
CA GLY A 251 7.87 -13.72 -35.21
C GLY A 251 6.49 -13.27 -34.78
N ILE A 252 5.53 -13.32 -35.67
CA ILE A 252 4.14 -12.91 -35.46
C ILE A 252 3.25 -14.11 -35.76
N SER A 253 2.25 -14.38 -34.91
CA SER A 253 1.24 -15.41 -35.19
C SER A 253 0.25 -14.93 -36.23
N ALA A 254 -0.55 -15.86 -36.78
CA ALA A 254 -1.79 -15.46 -37.46
C ALA A 254 -2.73 -14.74 -36.48
N VAL A 255 -3.62 -13.85 -36.98
CA VAL A 255 -4.69 -13.26 -36.20
C VAL A 255 -5.72 -14.34 -35.86
N PHE A 256 -6.23 -14.35 -34.62
CA PHE A 256 -7.20 -15.35 -34.16
C PHE A 256 -8.30 -14.71 -33.28
N GLY A 257 -9.48 -15.35 -33.24
CA GLY A 257 -10.71 -14.76 -32.67
C GLY A 257 -11.04 -15.19 -31.22
N SER A 258 -10.27 -16.12 -30.62
CA SER A 258 -10.59 -16.68 -29.31
C SER A 258 -9.34 -16.87 -28.46
N SER A 259 -9.43 -16.52 -27.20
CA SER A 259 -8.38 -16.69 -26.18
C SER A 259 -7.88 -18.13 -26.04
N SER A 260 -8.71 -19.12 -26.35
CA SER A 260 -8.32 -20.53 -26.32
C SER A 260 -7.19 -20.89 -27.30
N ALA A 261 -6.96 -20.06 -28.33
CA ALA A 261 -5.90 -20.26 -29.31
C ALA A 261 -4.55 -19.62 -28.89
N ILE A 262 -4.48 -18.88 -27.78
CA ILE A 262 -3.27 -18.20 -27.34
C ILE A 262 -2.06 -19.16 -27.22
N PRO A 263 -2.15 -20.34 -26.59
CA PRO A 263 -0.99 -21.24 -26.48
C PRO A 263 -0.44 -21.64 -27.86
N ARG A 264 -1.33 -21.95 -28.80
CA ARG A 264 -0.93 -22.29 -30.18
C ARG A 264 -0.34 -21.08 -30.91
N ALA A 265 -0.87 -19.88 -30.68
CA ALA A 265 -0.35 -18.66 -31.31
C ALA A 265 1.05 -18.30 -30.75
N VAL A 266 1.35 -18.58 -29.51
CA VAL A 266 2.70 -18.45 -28.93
C VAL A 266 3.70 -19.35 -29.66
N GLU A 267 3.35 -20.63 -29.87
CA GLU A 267 4.18 -21.57 -30.63
C GLU A 267 4.40 -21.10 -32.07
N GLN A 268 3.33 -20.63 -32.76
CA GLN A 268 3.44 -20.08 -34.09
C GLN A 268 4.39 -18.89 -34.17
N ALA A 269 4.27 -17.94 -33.23
CA ALA A 269 5.15 -16.76 -33.19
C ALA A 269 6.61 -17.15 -32.92
N ARG A 270 6.88 -18.14 -32.06
CA ARG A 270 8.23 -18.67 -31.85
C ARG A 270 8.82 -19.30 -33.11
N LEU A 271 8.04 -20.14 -33.78
CA LEU A 271 8.47 -20.78 -35.03
C LEU A 271 8.71 -19.75 -36.12
N ALA A 272 7.82 -18.77 -36.28
CA ALA A 272 8.00 -17.71 -37.27
C ALA A 272 9.30 -16.94 -37.03
N ARG A 273 9.62 -16.61 -35.79
CA ARG A 273 10.89 -15.97 -35.41
C ARG A 273 12.08 -16.86 -35.77
N ALA A 274 12.01 -18.16 -35.46
CA ALA A 274 13.11 -19.08 -35.73
C ALA A 274 13.39 -19.21 -37.25
N CYS A 275 12.36 -19.13 -38.10
CA CYS A 275 12.49 -19.14 -39.56
C CYS A 275 13.03 -17.84 -40.12
N ALA A 276 12.89 -16.71 -39.44
CA ALA A 276 13.38 -15.41 -39.92
C ALA A 276 14.91 -15.25 -39.76
N VAL A 277 15.60 -16.18 -39.08
CA VAL A 277 17.06 -16.16 -38.83
C VAL A 277 17.85 -16.81 -40.00
N VAL A 278 17.18 -17.39 -40.99
CA VAL A 278 17.79 -17.99 -42.17
C VAL A 278 17.77 -17.00 -43.31
#